data_c5367303b8bb291a610e14fe888b552f
#
_entry.id   c5367303b8bb291a610e14fe888b552f
#
_cell.length_a   1.000
_cell.length_b   1.000
_cell.length_c   1.000
_cell.angle_alpha   90.00
_cell.angle_beta   90.00
_cell.angle_gamma   90.00
#
_symmetry.space_group_name_H-M   'P 1'
#
loop_
_entity.id
_entity.type
_entity.pdbx_description
1 polymer ?
#
loop_
_entity_poly.entity_id
_entity_poly.type
_entity_poly.pdbx_seq_one_letter_code
_entity_poly.pdbx_strand_id
1 'polypeptide(L)'
;MINTPFGESQTCILNVRFVGIFPLLRETVHFKFTMMKQYHDLLRNILENGSEKGDRTGTGTLSLFGHQMRFDLSEGFPMVTTKKLHLKSIIHELLWFLKGDTNIEYLKENGVRIWNEWADENGDLGPVYGHQWRNWNSEGIDQIKEVIETLKTNPNSRRMLVSAWNPSVLPDTSVSFAENVANGKAALPPCHAFFQFYVAPGNENAADTRPRLSCQLYQRSADVFLGVPFNIASYALLTMMVAQVCDMAAGDFIHSFGDVHIYKNHLEQVQLQLTRDFRKLPTMKINPSVNNIFDFTFDDFELLDYDPHPLIRGAVAV
;
A
#
# COMPACT_ATOMS: atom_id res chain seq x y z
N MET A 1 -21.82 -19.80 -22.53
CA MET A 1 -21.98 -18.36 -22.75
C MET A 1 -22.80 -17.82 -21.57
N ILE A 2 -22.15 -17.26 -20.57
CA ILE A 2 -22.84 -16.62 -19.44
C ILE A 2 -22.33 -15.18 -19.44
N ASN A 3 -23.20 -14.26 -19.87
CA ASN A 3 -22.97 -12.82 -19.78
C ASN A 3 -23.14 -12.38 -18.33
N THR A 4 -22.09 -11.93 -17.68
CA THR A 4 -22.17 -11.14 -16.44
C THR A 4 -22.27 -9.66 -16.81
N PRO A 5 -23.24 -8.90 -16.30
CA PRO A 5 -23.31 -7.47 -16.57
C PRO A 5 -22.24 -6.72 -15.78
N PHE A 6 -21.50 -5.86 -16.48
CA PHE A 6 -20.59 -4.87 -15.90
C PHE A 6 -21.40 -3.91 -15.02
N GLY A 7 -20.96 -3.70 -13.78
CA GLY A 7 -21.62 -2.83 -12.81
C GLY A 7 -21.71 -1.38 -13.30
N GLU A 8 -22.90 -0.83 -13.18
CA GLU A 8 -23.22 0.55 -13.52
C GLU A 8 -22.43 1.54 -12.64
N SER A 9 -21.75 2.50 -13.28
CA SER A 9 -21.15 3.63 -12.61
C SER A 9 -22.26 4.55 -12.06
N GLN A 10 -22.27 4.82 -10.76
CA GLN A 10 -23.16 5.82 -10.18
C GLN A 10 -22.85 7.20 -10.76
N THR A 11 -23.81 7.74 -11.54
CA THR A 11 -23.74 9.06 -12.15
C THR A 11 -24.49 10.06 -11.27
N CYS A 12 -23.77 11.00 -10.67
CA CYS A 12 -24.39 12.13 -9.97
C CYS A 12 -24.64 13.26 -10.98
N ILE A 13 -25.91 13.57 -11.26
CA ILE A 13 -26.29 14.62 -12.21
C ILE A 13 -26.52 15.92 -11.44
N LEU A 14 -25.58 16.88 -11.61
CA LEU A 14 -25.81 18.25 -11.15
C LEU A 14 -26.43 19.08 -12.29
N ASN A 15 -27.66 19.52 -12.12
CA ASN A 15 -28.32 20.44 -13.05
C ASN A 15 -27.93 21.89 -12.75
N VAL A 16 -27.02 22.45 -13.55
CA VAL A 16 -26.73 23.89 -13.52
C VAL A 16 -27.53 24.56 -14.65
N ARG A 17 -28.51 25.42 -14.32
CA ARG A 17 -29.22 26.24 -15.31
C ARG A 17 -28.45 27.53 -15.57
N PHE A 18 -27.92 27.67 -16.78
CA PHE A 18 -27.53 28.98 -17.34
C PHE A 18 -28.66 29.55 -18.20
N VAL A 19 -29.13 30.77 -17.88
CA VAL A 19 -30.09 31.51 -18.70
C VAL A 19 -29.29 32.42 -19.63
N GLY A 20 -29.21 32.05 -20.91
CA GLY A 20 -28.56 32.85 -21.93
C GLY A 20 -28.86 32.28 -23.33
N ILE A 21 -29.19 33.12 -24.28
CA ILE A 21 -29.73 32.87 -25.61
C ILE A 21 -28.71 32.20 -26.54
N PHE A 22 -28.54 30.88 -26.42
CA PHE A 22 -27.91 30.00 -27.40
C PHE A 22 -28.47 28.59 -27.29
N PRO A 23 -28.59 27.79 -28.39
CA PRO A 23 -29.16 26.46 -28.33
C PRO A 23 -28.35 25.56 -27.39
N LEU A 24 -29.08 24.96 -26.45
CA LEU A 24 -28.56 24.08 -25.40
C LEU A 24 -27.78 22.88 -25.98
N LEU A 25 -26.47 22.97 -26.09
CA LEU A 25 -25.61 21.81 -25.99
C LEU A 25 -25.61 21.38 -24.52
N ARG A 26 -26.31 20.27 -24.21
CA ARG A 26 -26.20 19.60 -22.90
C ARG A 26 -24.83 18.93 -22.87
N GLU A 27 -23.81 19.66 -22.49
CA GLU A 27 -22.56 19.01 -22.04
C GLU A 27 -22.81 18.44 -20.65
N THR A 28 -22.95 17.13 -20.57
CA THR A 28 -22.94 16.39 -19.31
C THR A 28 -21.48 16.32 -18.85
N VAL A 29 -21.08 17.22 -17.96
CA VAL A 29 -19.75 17.12 -17.34
C VAL A 29 -19.77 15.92 -16.40
N HIS A 30 -19.21 14.82 -16.83
CA HIS A 30 -19.00 13.64 -16.00
C HIS A 30 -17.78 13.90 -15.11
N PHE A 31 -17.99 14.32 -13.86
CA PHE A 31 -16.95 14.25 -12.84
C PHE A 31 -16.76 12.79 -12.44
N LYS A 32 -15.74 12.15 -13.01
CA LYS A 32 -15.30 10.82 -12.57
C LYS A 32 -14.49 11.01 -11.28
N PHE A 33 -15.15 10.96 -10.14
CA PHE A 33 -14.43 10.92 -8.87
C PHE A 33 -13.85 9.51 -8.69
N THR A 34 -12.55 9.43 -8.63
CA THR A 34 -11.90 8.17 -8.25
C THR A 34 -12.03 7.98 -6.74
N MET A 35 -12.53 6.84 -6.37
CA MET A 35 -12.86 6.46 -5.01
C MET A 35 -12.19 5.13 -4.67
N MET A 36 -12.01 4.85 -3.38
CA MET A 36 -11.45 3.58 -2.90
C MET A 36 -12.47 2.42 -2.93
N LYS A 37 -13.26 2.34 -4.02
CA LYS A 37 -14.35 1.35 -4.15
C LYS A 37 -13.84 -0.08 -4.06
N GLN A 38 -12.73 -0.40 -4.73
CA GLN A 38 -12.13 -1.74 -4.74
C GLN A 38 -11.73 -2.24 -3.34
N TYR A 39 -11.34 -1.34 -2.42
CA TYR A 39 -11.10 -1.70 -1.03
C TYR A 39 -12.40 -2.04 -0.28
N HIS A 40 -13.47 -1.27 -0.48
CA HIS A 40 -14.78 -1.57 0.10
C HIS A 40 -15.41 -2.83 -0.49
N ASP A 41 -15.20 -3.09 -1.78
CA ASP A 41 -15.67 -4.32 -2.43
C ASP A 41 -14.96 -5.55 -1.83
N LEU A 42 -13.67 -5.43 -1.51
CA LEU A 42 -12.94 -6.49 -0.79
C LEU A 42 -13.52 -6.72 0.61
N LEU A 43 -13.79 -5.65 1.38
CA LEU A 43 -14.40 -5.78 2.71
C LEU A 43 -15.75 -6.51 2.64
N ARG A 44 -16.62 -6.13 1.68
CA ARG A 44 -17.92 -6.80 1.48
C ARG A 44 -17.74 -8.25 1.08
N ASN A 45 -16.85 -8.53 0.14
CA ASN A 45 -16.59 -9.88 -0.33
C ASN A 45 -16.14 -10.81 0.81
N ILE A 46 -15.28 -10.32 1.73
CA ILE A 46 -14.87 -11.13 2.89
C ILE A 46 -16.04 -11.36 3.86
N LEU A 47 -16.86 -10.35 4.12
CA LEU A 47 -18.03 -10.50 4.99
C LEU A 47 -19.07 -11.47 4.43
N GLU A 48 -19.26 -11.50 3.12
CA GLU A 48 -20.28 -12.31 2.44
C GLU A 48 -19.80 -13.73 2.12
N ASN A 49 -18.54 -13.90 1.76
CA ASN A 49 -18.02 -15.15 1.19
C ASN A 49 -16.81 -15.73 1.96
N GLY A 50 -16.33 -15.02 3.00
CA GLY A 50 -15.19 -15.45 3.79
C GLY A 50 -15.46 -16.71 4.61
N SER A 51 -14.48 -17.58 4.65
CA SER A 51 -14.49 -18.77 5.52
C SER A 51 -13.98 -18.43 6.92
N GLU A 52 -14.61 -18.98 7.94
CA GLU A 52 -14.11 -18.88 9.32
C GLU A 52 -12.84 -19.70 9.48
N LYS A 53 -11.80 -19.06 10.04
CA LYS A 53 -10.52 -19.72 10.35
C LYS A 53 -10.04 -19.33 11.74
N GLY A 54 -9.40 -20.27 12.41
CA GLY A 54 -8.54 -19.96 13.55
C GLY A 54 -7.26 -19.28 13.11
N ASP A 55 -6.61 -18.56 14.02
CA ASP A 55 -5.33 -17.91 13.82
C ASP A 55 -4.43 -18.07 15.05
N ARG A 56 -3.15 -17.69 14.92
CA ARG A 56 -2.15 -17.80 16.00
C ARG A 56 -2.55 -17.03 17.26
N THR A 57 -3.30 -15.94 17.12
CA THR A 57 -3.70 -15.07 18.25
C THR A 57 -4.93 -15.58 18.99
N GLY A 58 -5.63 -16.58 18.46
CA GLY A 58 -6.89 -17.10 19.01
C GLY A 58 -8.11 -16.20 18.79
N THR A 59 -7.94 -15.06 18.10
CA THR A 59 -9.04 -14.11 17.80
C THR A 59 -10.02 -14.68 16.78
N GLY A 60 -9.53 -15.46 15.82
CA GLY A 60 -10.27 -15.96 14.67
C GLY A 60 -10.47 -14.91 13.59
N THR A 61 -10.66 -15.38 12.37
CA THR A 61 -10.80 -14.52 11.17
C THR A 61 -11.94 -15.00 10.27
N LEU A 62 -12.47 -14.06 9.43
CA LEU A 62 -13.12 -14.38 8.17
C LEU A 62 -12.08 -14.16 7.06
N SER A 63 -11.86 -15.16 6.21
CA SER A 63 -10.75 -15.17 5.27
C SER A 63 -11.18 -15.62 3.87
N LEU A 64 -10.58 -14.97 2.85
CA LEU A 64 -10.59 -15.43 1.46
C LEU A 64 -9.16 -15.75 1.03
N PHE A 65 -9.00 -16.64 0.07
CA PHE A 65 -7.71 -16.93 -0.55
C PHE A 65 -7.67 -16.45 -1.98
N GLY A 66 -6.79 -15.50 -2.25
CA GLY A 66 -6.64 -14.90 -3.56
C GLY A 66 -7.61 -13.73 -3.81
N HIS A 67 -7.06 -12.53 -3.95
CA HIS A 67 -7.77 -11.33 -4.38
C HIS A 67 -6.78 -10.35 -5.01
N GLN A 68 -7.26 -9.44 -5.85
CA GLN A 68 -6.43 -8.38 -6.42
C GLN A 68 -7.20 -7.07 -6.50
N MET A 69 -6.52 -5.97 -6.14
CA MET A 69 -7.00 -4.60 -6.35
C MET A 69 -6.03 -3.85 -7.25
N ARG A 70 -6.53 -2.84 -7.98
CA ARG A 70 -5.74 -1.95 -8.83
C ARG A 70 -6.11 -0.51 -8.57
N PHE A 71 -5.09 0.36 -8.50
CA PHE A 71 -5.21 1.79 -8.26
C PHE A 71 -4.40 2.54 -9.32
N ASP A 72 -5.06 3.34 -10.15
CA ASP A 72 -4.39 4.25 -11.09
C ASP A 72 -3.89 5.47 -10.31
N LEU A 73 -2.58 5.63 -10.16
CA LEU A 73 -1.97 6.71 -9.38
C LEU A 73 -2.08 8.08 -10.05
N SER A 74 -2.48 8.13 -11.33
CA SER A 74 -2.78 9.39 -12.02
C SER A 74 -4.11 10.01 -11.59
N GLU A 75 -5.01 9.22 -11.01
CA GLU A 75 -6.34 9.66 -10.56
C GLU A 75 -6.33 10.23 -9.12
N GLY A 76 -5.23 10.09 -8.39
CA GLY A 76 -5.05 10.57 -7.01
C GLY A 76 -4.28 9.57 -6.16
N PHE A 77 -3.90 10.01 -4.96
CA PHE A 77 -3.19 9.15 -4.01
C PHE A 77 -4.17 8.19 -3.29
N PRO A 78 -4.01 6.86 -3.40
CA PRO A 78 -4.99 5.88 -2.92
C PRO A 78 -4.95 5.74 -1.39
N MET A 79 -5.31 6.79 -0.69
CA MET A 79 -5.45 6.82 0.77
C MET A 79 -6.92 6.73 1.15
N VAL A 80 -7.26 5.76 2.00
CA VAL A 80 -8.65 5.51 2.41
C VAL A 80 -9.25 6.76 3.05
N THR A 81 -10.44 7.17 2.57
CA THR A 81 -11.18 8.34 3.08
C THR A 81 -12.32 7.95 4.02
N THR A 82 -12.76 6.70 4.03
CA THR A 82 -13.85 6.21 4.89
C THR A 82 -13.43 5.98 6.35
N LYS A 83 -12.15 6.07 6.64
CA LYS A 83 -11.57 6.26 7.99
C LYS A 83 -10.25 7.01 7.87
N LYS A 84 -9.92 7.82 8.89
CA LYS A 84 -8.64 8.53 8.95
C LYS A 84 -7.49 7.55 9.18
N LEU A 85 -6.42 7.67 8.38
CA LEU A 85 -5.17 6.95 8.54
C LEU A 85 -4.08 7.87 9.09
N HIS A 86 -3.06 7.29 9.72
CA HIS A 86 -1.93 8.03 10.28
C HIS A 86 -0.77 8.08 9.27
N LEU A 87 -0.81 9.04 8.34
CA LEU A 87 0.17 9.19 7.25
C LEU A 87 1.61 9.24 7.76
N LYS A 88 1.85 9.92 8.90
CA LYS A 88 3.19 10.03 9.49
C LYS A 88 3.82 8.64 9.71
N SER A 89 3.05 7.68 10.24
CA SER A 89 3.56 6.31 10.43
C SER A 89 3.88 5.62 9.11
N ILE A 90 3.05 5.84 8.08
CA ILE A 90 3.24 5.24 6.75
C ILE A 90 4.54 5.72 6.13
N ILE A 91 4.79 7.04 6.15
CA ILE A 91 6.00 7.63 5.56
C ILE A 91 7.25 7.18 6.32
N HIS A 92 7.27 7.29 7.66
CA HIS A 92 8.44 6.91 8.45
C HIS A 92 8.76 5.42 8.34
N GLU A 93 7.75 4.54 8.31
CA GLU A 93 7.96 3.11 8.09
C GLU A 93 8.60 2.82 6.73
N LEU A 94 8.09 3.46 5.65
CA LEU A 94 8.68 3.29 4.31
C LEU A 94 10.12 3.79 4.24
N LEU A 95 10.42 4.96 4.83
CA LEU A 95 11.77 5.49 4.90
C LEU A 95 12.70 4.59 5.71
N TRP A 96 12.20 4.00 6.79
CA TRP A 96 12.93 3.05 7.62
C TRP A 96 13.26 1.76 6.84
N PHE A 97 12.31 1.21 6.07
CA PHE A 97 12.59 0.09 5.16
C PHE A 97 13.64 0.45 4.12
N LEU A 98 13.56 1.63 3.51
CA LEU A 98 14.53 2.10 2.49
C LEU A 98 15.94 2.34 3.07
N LYS A 99 16.07 2.61 4.36
CA LYS A 99 17.36 2.65 5.05
C LYS A 99 17.97 1.27 5.29
N GLY A 100 17.19 0.20 5.17
CA GLY A 100 17.62 -1.16 5.50
C GLY A 100 17.73 -1.41 7.00
N ASP A 101 17.16 -0.52 7.80
CA ASP A 101 17.23 -0.57 9.26
C ASP A 101 16.27 -1.65 9.81
N THR A 102 16.64 -2.24 10.94
CA THR A 102 15.86 -3.27 11.66
C THR A 102 15.55 -2.86 13.08
N ASN A 103 16.19 -1.79 13.58
CA ASN A 103 15.96 -1.25 14.91
C ASN A 103 14.87 -0.17 14.88
N ILE A 104 13.95 -0.23 15.83
CA ILE A 104 12.77 0.68 15.90
C ILE A 104 13.07 2.04 16.55
N GLU A 105 14.32 2.34 16.94
CA GLU A 105 14.66 3.61 17.61
C GLU A 105 14.28 4.81 16.75
N TYR A 106 14.65 4.82 15.46
CA TYR A 106 14.22 5.85 14.51
C TYR A 106 12.70 6.04 14.48
N LEU A 107 11.93 4.95 14.53
CA LEU A 107 10.47 5.01 14.53
C LEU A 107 9.94 5.63 15.84
N LYS A 108 10.51 5.24 17.00
CA LYS A 108 10.15 5.79 18.33
C LYS A 108 10.44 7.27 18.42
N GLU A 109 11.63 7.73 17.98
CA GLU A 109 12.01 9.14 17.94
C GLU A 109 11.03 9.99 17.14
N ASN A 110 10.44 9.39 16.08
CA ASN A 110 9.44 10.04 15.25
C ASN A 110 8.00 9.81 15.72
N GLY A 111 7.79 9.20 16.90
CA GLY A 111 6.47 8.95 17.49
C GLY A 111 5.67 7.85 16.79
N VAL A 112 6.33 6.98 16.03
CA VAL A 112 5.76 5.82 15.36
C VAL A 112 5.94 4.58 16.24
N ARG A 113 4.85 3.88 16.53
CA ARG A 113 4.83 2.78 17.52
C ARG A 113 4.32 1.46 16.96
N ILE A 114 4.10 1.39 15.65
CA ILE A 114 3.44 0.25 15.00
C ILE A 114 4.27 -1.05 15.00
N TRP A 115 5.52 -0.99 15.44
CA TRP A 115 6.46 -2.12 15.54
C TRP A 115 6.87 -2.47 16.97
N ASN A 116 6.42 -1.69 17.99
CA ASN A 116 6.91 -1.85 19.38
C ASN A 116 6.63 -3.23 19.98
N GLU A 117 5.55 -3.91 19.56
CA GLU A 117 5.10 -5.16 20.15
C GLU A 117 5.93 -6.38 19.70
N TRP A 118 6.72 -6.21 18.64
CA TRP A 118 7.50 -7.30 18.05
C TRP A 118 9.03 -7.14 18.21
N ALA A 119 9.48 -5.98 18.68
CA ALA A 119 10.91 -5.74 18.90
C ALA A 119 11.38 -6.40 20.20
N ASP A 120 12.67 -6.77 20.23
CA ASP A 120 13.32 -7.22 21.44
C ASP A 120 13.57 -6.06 22.43
N GLU A 121 14.26 -6.33 23.53
CA GLU A 121 14.57 -5.32 24.56
C GLU A 121 15.49 -4.19 24.06
N ASN A 122 16.29 -4.45 23.01
CA ASN A 122 17.17 -3.48 22.38
C ASN A 122 16.47 -2.72 21.24
N GLY A 123 15.22 -3.05 20.93
CA GLY A 123 14.47 -2.46 19.84
C GLY A 123 14.74 -3.09 18.47
N ASP A 124 15.38 -4.25 18.40
CA ASP A 124 15.68 -4.93 17.14
C ASP A 124 14.57 -5.91 16.77
N LEU A 125 14.36 -6.07 15.46
CA LEU A 125 13.39 -6.96 14.84
C LEU A 125 14.07 -8.10 14.04
N GLY A 126 15.40 -8.15 14.05
CA GLY A 126 16.16 -9.04 13.19
C GLY A 126 16.02 -8.68 11.69
N PRO A 127 16.40 -9.57 10.78
CA PRO A 127 16.53 -9.27 9.35
C PRO A 127 15.16 -9.18 8.63
N VAL A 128 14.30 -8.24 9.07
CA VAL A 128 12.98 -7.95 8.48
C VAL A 128 13.11 -7.14 7.19
N TYR A 129 12.01 -6.86 6.53
CA TYR A 129 11.78 -6.14 5.27
C TYR A 129 12.95 -5.29 4.73
N GLY A 130 13.31 -4.21 5.42
CA GLY A 130 14.34 -3.27 4.98
C GLY A 130 15.71 -3.93 4.84
N HIS A 131 16.06 -4.82 5.76
CA HIS A 131 17.30 -5.59 5.67
C HIS A 131 17.33 -6.42 4.38
N GLN A 132 16.26 -7.17 4.09
CA GLN A 132 16.20 -7.99 2.88
C GLN A 132 16.21 -7.13 1.61
N TRP A 133 15.59 -5.95 1.63
CA TRP A 133 15.59 -5.05 0.47
C TRP A 133 16.97 -4.47 0.16
N ARG A 134 17.77 -4.17 1.21
CA ARG A 134 19.01 -3.40 1.09
C ARG A 134 20.29 -4.21 1.28
N ASN A 135 20.20 -5.39 1.89
CA ASN A 135 21.31 -6.26 2.18
C ASN A 135 20.86 -7.73 2.27
N TRP A 136 20.31 -8.23 1.16
CA TRP A 136 19.75 -9.59 1.10
C TRP A 136 20.68 -10.61 1.74
N ASN A 137 20.15 -11.36 2.71
CA ASN A 137 20.83 -12.43 3.43
C ASN A 137 22.19 -12.01 4.04
N SER A 138 22.39 -10.70 4.29
CA SER A 138 23.68 -10.13 4.73
C SER A 138 24.85 -10.33 3.75
N GLU A 139 24.55 -10.52 2.46
CA GLU A 139 25.53 -10.77 1.39
C GLU A 139 25.88 -9.50 0.58
N GLY A 140 25.36 -8.33 0.99
CA GLY A 140 25.62 -7.05 0.31
C GLY A 140 24.79 -6.82 -0.96
N ILE A 141 23.78 -7.66 -1.22
CA ILE A 141 22.88 -7.51 -2.38
C ILE A 141 21.81 -6.46 -2.04
N ASP A 142 21.87 -5.30 -2.68
CA ASP A 142 20.89 -4.21 -2.55
C ASP A 142 19.87 -4.28 -3.67
N GLN A 143 18.73 -4.95 -3.43
CA GLN A 143 17.68 -5.16 -4.42
C GLN A 143 17.04 -3.85 -4.89
N ILE A 144 16.89 -2.84 -4.01
CA ILE A 144 16.31 -1.53 -4.37
C ILE A 144 17.23 -0.80 -5.34
N LYS A 145 18.54 -0.77 -5.05
CA LYS A 145 19.53 -0.14 -5.92
C LYS A 145 19.56 -0.81 -7.28
N GLU A 146 19.63 -2.15 -7.33
CA GLU A 146 19.64 -2.91 -8.57
C GLU A 146 18.38 -2.68 -9.42
N VAL A 147 17.20 -2.60 -8.80
CA VAL A 147 15.94 -2.30 -9.49
C VAL A 147 15.99 -0.90 -10.10
N ILE A 148 16.44 0.12 -9.37
CA ILE A 148 16.52 1.50 -9.87
C ILE A 148 17.54 1.61 -11.02
N GLU A 149 18.68 0.96 -10.91
CA GLU A 149 19.68 0.89 -11.99
C GLU A 149 19.10 0.20 -13.23
N THR A 150 18.35 -0.89 -13.04
CA THR A 150 17.69 -1.60 -14.14
C THR A 150 16.59 -0.75 -14.78
N LEU A 151 15.78 -0.04 -14.01
CA LEU A 151 14.74 0.86 -14.53
C LEU A 151 15.35 1.94 -15.43
N LYS A 152 16.51 2.49 -15.05
CA LYS A 152 17.21 3.55 -15.82
C LYS A 152 17.91 3.04 -17.06
N THR A 153 18.42 1.81 -17.04
CA THR A 153 19.26 1.25 -18.12
C THR A 153 18.55 0.28 -19.03
N ASN A 154 17.57 -0.46 -18.52
CA ASN A 154 16.79 -1.47 -19.24
C ASN A 154 15.34 -1.56 -18.72
N PRO A 155 14.49 -0.55 -19.00
CA PRO A 155 13.11 -0.48 -18.48
C PRO A 155 12.21 -1.64 -18.98
N ASN A 156 12.61 -2.36 -20.02
CA ASN A 156 11.89 -3.54 -20.53
C ASN A 156 12.23 -4.85 -19.78
N SER A 157 13.08 -4.79 -18.76
CA SER A 157 13.44 -5.95 -17.95
C SER A 157 12.22 -6.52 -17.22
N ARG A 158 12.15 -7.85 -17.13
CA ARG A 158 11.16 -8.58 -16.31
C ARG A 158 11.70 -8.99 -14.95
N ARG A 159 12.90 -8.52 -14.58
CA ARG A 159 13.64 -8.90 -13.37
C ARG A 159 13.63 -7.82 -12.30
N MET A 160 12.82 -6.78 -12.46
CA MET A 160 12.68 -5.67 -11.51
C MET A 160 11.79 -6.11 -10.33
N LEU A 161 12.30 -7.02 -9.51
CA LEU A 161 11.63 -7.65 -8.39
C LEU A 161 12.44 -7.48 -7.12
N VAL A 162 11.74 -7.17 -6.01
CA VAL A 162 12.32 -7.08 -4.66
C VAL A 162 11.60 -8.08 -3.77
N SER A 163 12.34 -8.98 -3.13
CA SER A 163 11.81 -9.99 -2.22
C SER A 163 12.21 -9.69 -0.78
N ALA A 164 11.23 -9.74 0.11
CA ALA A 164 11.46 -9.79 1.55
C ALA A 164 11.35 -11.22 2.11
N TRP A 165 10.80 -12.14 1.32
CA TRP A 165 10.63 -13.53 1.73
C TRP A 165 11.93 -14.31 1.56
N ASN A 166 12.66 -14.46 2.66
CA ASN A 166 13.90 -15.21 2.72
C ASN A 166 13.75 -16.42 3.66
N PRO A 167 13.64 -17.66 3.12
CA PRO A 167 13.42 -18.86 3.94
C PRO A 167 14.52 -19.11 4.98
N SER A 168 15.73 -18.60 4.77
CA SER A 168 16.86 -18.85 5.70
C SER A 168 16.72 -18.10 7.03
N VAL A 169 15.89 -17.03 7.07
CA VAL A 169 15.72 -16.17 8.26
C VAL A 169 14.28 -16.17 8.79
N LEU A 170 13.43 -17.05 8.29
CA LEU A 170 12.06 -17.17 8.82
C LEU A 170 12.09 -17.55 10.31
N PRO A 171 11.20 -16.93 11.12
CA PRO A 171 11.15 -17.22 12.54
C PRO A 171 10.64 -18.65 12.84
N ASP A 172 11.09 -19.18 13.93
CA ASP A 172 10.47 -20.35 14.58
C ASP A 172 9.23 -19.86 15.35
N THR A 173 8.08 -20.40 15.00
CA THR A 173 6.80 -20.01 15.64
C THR A 173 6.60 -20.60 17.03
N SER A 174 7.48 -21.51 17.48
CA SER A 174 7.42 -22.11 18.81
C SER A 174 8.17 -21.33 19.89
N VAL A 175 8.94 -20.32 19.51
CA VAL A 175 9.70 -19.46 20.42
C VAL A 175 9.27 -17.99 20.33
N SER A 176 9.70 -17.18 21.29
CA SER A 176 9.38 -15.75 21.33
C SER A 176 10.02 -14.94 20.18
N PHE A 177 9.49 -13.74 19.94
CA PHE A 177 10.07 -12.79 18.97
C PHE A 177 11.53 -12.48 19.31
N ALA A 178 11.81 -12.16 20.58
CA ALA A 178 13.16 -11.85 21.06
C ALA A 178 14.14 -13.03 20.88
N GLU A 179 13.70 -14.25 21.10
CA GLU A 179 14.53 -15.45 20.90
C GLU A 179 14.82 -15.69 19.41
N ASN A 180 13.85 -15.43 18.52
CA ASN A 180 14.09 -15.46 17.09
C ASN A 180 15.16 -14.45 16.69
N VAL A 181 15.07 -13.19 17.15
CA VAL A 181 16.04 -12.12 16.89
C VAL A 181 17.42 -12.53 17.40
N ALA A 182 17.52 -13.02 18.62
CA ALA A 182 18.79 -13.50 19.21
C ALA A 182 19.44 -14.65 18.39
N ASN A 183 18.63 -15.44 17.70
CA ASN A 183 19.08 -16.52 16.81
C ASN A 183 19.29 -16.06 15.35
N GLY A 184 19.33 -14.74 15.08
CA GLY A 184 19.51 -14.17 13.74
C GLY A 184 18.34 -14.39 12.79
N LYS A 185 17.15 -14.64 13.33
CA LYS A 185 15.90 -14.76 12.58
C LYS A 185 15.11 -13.46 12.63
N ALA A 186 14.20 -13.27 11.69
CA ALA A 186 13.26 -12.18 11.73
C ALA A 186 12.26 -12.37 12.89
N ALA A 187 11.85 -11.30 13.56
CA ALA A 187 10.81 -11.36 14.59
C ALA A 187 9.49 -11.87 14.00
N LEU A 188 9.17 -11.48 12.77
CA LEU A 188 7.94 -11.86 12.06
C LEU A 188 8.24 -12.35 10.64
N PRO A 189 7.50 -13.34 10.13
CA PRO A 189 7.57 -13.68 8.71
C PRO A 189 6.94 -12.55 7.89
N PRO A 190 7.60 -12.07 6.81
CA PRO A 190 7.11 -10.92 6.06
C PRO A 190 5.73 -11.17 5.44
N CYS A 191 4.78 -10.27 5.69
CA CYS A 191 3.45 -10.28 5.06
C CYS A 191 3.52 -9.82 3.61
N HIS A 192 4.17 -8.67 3.34
CA HIS A 192 4.51 -8.24 1.98
C HIS A 192 5.73 -9.03 1.51
N ALA A 193 5.46 -10.14 0.79
CA ALA A 193 6.49 -11.12 0.49
C ALA A 193 7.45 -10.65 -0.61
N PHE A 194 6.91 -10.06 -1.67
CA PHE A 194 7.68 -9.47 -2.77
C PHE A 194 6.84 -8.48 -3.57
N PHE A 195 7.53 -7.60 -4.31
CA PHE A 195 6.90 -6.71 -5.28
C PHE A 195 7.73 -6.59 -6.54
N GLN A 196 7.07 -6.25 -7.64
CA GLN A 196 7.68 -6.16 -8.97
C GLN A 196 7.26 -4.87 -9.64
N PHE A 197 8.20 -4.26 -10.36
CA PHE A 197 7.95 -3.09 -11.20
C PHE A 197 7.76 -3.46 -12.67
N TYR A 198 6.97 -2.66 -13.35
CA TYR A 198 6.70 -2.74 -14.77
C TYR A 198 6.62 -1.35 -15.38
N VAL A 199 7.26 -1.17 -16.55
CA VAL A 199 7.24 0.08 -17.30
C VAL A 199 6.39 -0.09 -18.55
N ALA A 200 5.32 0.72 -18.66
CA ALA A 200 4.55 0.86 -19.89
C ALA A 200 5.10 2.05 -20.71
N PRO A 201 5.07 2.00 -22.03
CA PRO A 201 5.38 3.15 -22.87
C PRO A 201 4.53 4.35 -22.50
N GLY A 202 5.08 5.56 -22.63
CA GLY A 202 4.33 6.80 -22.48
C GLY A 202 3.22 6.93 -23.55
N ASN A 203 2.23 7.74 -23.24
CA ASN A 203 1.16 8.05 -24.19
C ASN A 203 1.40 9.46 -24.75
N GLU A 204 1.70 9.57 -26.04
CA GLU A 204 1.98 10.84 -26.72
C GLU A 204 0.81 11.83 -26.68
N ASN A 205 -0.41 11.35 -26.46
CA ASN A 205 -1.62 12.17 -26.32
C ASN A 205 -1.98 12.54 -24.87
N ALA A 206 -1.19 12.09 -23.89
CA ALA A 206 -1.41 12.43 -22.49
C ALA A 206 -0.72 13.76 -22.13
N ALA A 207 -1.14 14.38 -21.02
CA ALA A 207 -0.49 15.58 -20.49
C ALA A 207 0.94 15.28 -19.99
N ASP A 208 1.16 14.07 -19.50
CA ASP A 208 2.49 13.52 -19.17
C ASP A 208 2.81 12.40 -20.14
N THR A 209 3.80 12.61 -21.01
CA THR A 209 4.19 11.68 -22.09
C THR A 209 5.29 10.71 -21.66
N ARG A 210 5.78 10.80 -20.42
CA ARG A 210 6.83 9.91 -19.90
C ARG A 210 6.35 8.46 -19.81
N PRO A 211 7.27 7.47 -19.85
CA PRO A 211 6.94 6.08 -19.54
C PRO A 211 6.26 5.98 -18.16
N ARG A 212 5.30 5.06 -18.02
CA ARG A 212 4.53 4.88 -16.79
C ARG A 212 5.06 3.70 -15.99
N LEU A 213 5.49 3.95 -14.75
CA LEU A 213 5.96 2.94 -13.81
C LEU A 213 4.80 2.42 -12.96
N SER A 214 4.55 1.13 -13.03
CA SER A 214 3.59 0.42 -12.18
C SER A 214 4.31 -0.53 -11.21
N CYS A 215 3.69 -0.79 -10.06
CA CYS A 215 4.16 -1.72 -9.06
C CYS A 215 3.09 -2.76 -8.73
N GLN A 216 3.45 -4.03 -8.67
CA GLN A 216 2.59 -5.10 -8.16
C GLN A 216 3.18 -5.68 -6.89
N LEU A 217 2.45 -5.59 -5.79
CA LEU A 217 2.75 -6.23 -4.51
C LEU A 217 2.04 -7.58 -4.42
N TYR A 218 2.74 -8.62 -3.96
CA TYR A 218 2.13 -9.83 -3.42
C TYR A 218 2.23 -9.83 -1.90
N GLN A 219 1.08 -9.76 -1.23
CA GLN A 219 0.95 -9.86 0.22
C GLN A 219 0.35 -11.21 0.60
N ARG A 220 1.14 -12.08 1.23
CA ARG A 220 0.75 -13.47 1.55
C ARG A 220 -0.31 -13.58 2.63
N SER A 221 -0.33 -12.60 3.56
CA SER A 221 -1.25 -12.54 4.71
C SER A 221 -1.62 -11.08 4.96
N ALA A 222 -2.91 -10.75 5.02
CA ALA A 222 -3.38 -9.38 4.98
C ALA A 222 -4.57 -9.13 5.91
N ASP A 223 -4.32 -8.45 7.04
CA ASP A 223 -5.38 -7.82 7.84
C ASP A 223 -5.97 -6.65 7.04
N VAL A 224 -7.20 -6.84 6.55
CA VAL A 224 -7.84 -5.87 5.66
C VAL A 224 -8.27 -4.62 6.40
N PHE A 225 -8.56 -4.71 7.70
CA PHE A 225 -9.03 -3.55 8.44
C PHE A 225 -7.87 -2.64 8.91
N LEU A 226 -6.83 -3.17 9.55
CA LEU A 226 -5.72 -2.34 10.05
C LEU A 226 -4.59 -2.21 9.03
N GLY A 227 -4.08 -3.32 8.49
CA GLY A 227 -2.85 -3.35 7.70
C GLY A 227 -3.02 -2.89 6.26
N VAL A 228 -3.98 -3.45 5.53
CA VAL A 228 -4.13 -3.20 4.08
C VAL A 228 -4.21 -1.72 3.69
N PRO A 229 -4.96 -0.83 4.40
CA PRO A 229 -4.96 0.59 4.08
C PRO A 229 -3.59 1.27 4.19
N PHE A 230 -2.76 0.86 5.14
CA PHE A 230 -1.38 1.33 5.28
C PHE A 230 -0.52 0.82 4.13
N ASN A 231 -0.64 -0.46 3.78
CA ASN A 231 0.14 -1.07 2.70
C ASN A 231 -0.20 -0.46 1.34
N ILE A 232 -1.49 -0.16 1.05
CA ILE A 232 -1.90 0.53 -0.18
C ILE A 232 -1.18 1.88 -0.29
N ALA A 233 -1.26 2.72 0.75
CA ALA A 233 -0.65 4.04 0.74
C ALA A 233 0.89 3.97 0.69
N SER A 234 1.51 3.04 1.43
CA SER A 234 2.97 2.86 1.46
C SER A 234 3.53 2.46 0.10
N TYR A 235 2.95 1.44 -0.56
CA TYR A 235 3.44 0.98 -1.86
C TYR A 235 3.05 1.91 -3.02
N ALA A 236 1.93 2.62 -2.93
CA ALA A 236 1.63 3.71 -3.85
C ALA A 236 2.69 4.83 -3.75
N LEU A 237 3.05 5.22 -2.53
CA LEU A 237 4.10 6.22 -2.29
C LEU A 237 5.46 5.72 -2.81
N LEU A 238 5.85 4.49 -2.51
CA LEU A 238 7.08 3.87 -3.04
C LEU A 238 7.10 3.90 -4.57
N THR A 239 5.98 3.58 -5.22
CA THR A 239 5.86 3.61 -6.69
C THR A 239 6.09 5.02 -7.23
N MET A 240 5.49 6.05 -6.60
CA MET A 240 5.67 7.45 -6.99
C MET A 240 7.12 7.93 -6.77
N MET A 241 7.76 7.55 -5.65
CA MET A 241 9.16 7.87 -5.35
C MET A 241 10.10 7.27 -6.40
N VAL A 242 9.94 5.98 -6.72
CA VAL A 242 10.75 5.29 -7.73
C VAL A 242 10.51 5.87 -9.12
N ALA A 243 9.27 6.19 -9.47
CA ALA A 243 8.94 6.85 -10.73
C ALA A 243 9.68 8.20 -10.85
N GLN A 244 9.66 9.03 -9.80
CA GLN A 244 10.35 10.32 -9.80
C GLN A 244 11.87 10.17 -10.01
N VAL A 245 12.54 9.31 -9.24
CA VAL A 245 14.01 9.17 -9.34
C VAL A 245 14.48 8.47 -10.63
N CYS A 246 13.54 7.86 -11.37
CA CYS A 246 13.78 7.25 -12.68
C CYS A 246 13.25 8.08 -13.85
N ASP A 247 12.76 9.31 -13.60
CA ASP A 247 12.14 10.21 -14.60
C ASP A 247 10.99 9.54 -15.38
N MET A 248 10.08 8.91 -14.64
CA MET A 248 8.88 8.25 -15.15
C MET A 248 7.63 8.87 -14.53
N ALA A 249 6.48 8.71 -15.20
CA ALA A 249 5.19 9.00 -14.60
C ALA A 249 4.74 7.83 -13.72
N ALA A 250 4.04 8.11 -12.61
CA ALA A 250 3.41 7.07 -11.82
C ALA A 250 2.29 6.39 -12.62
N GLY A 251 2.31 5.06 -12.66
CA GLY A 251 1.32 4.21 -13.31
C GLY A 251 0.32 3.63 -12.31
N ASP A 252 0.19 2.32 -12.30
CA ASP A 252 -0.73 1.61 -11.41
C ASP A 252 -0.01 1.03 -10.20
N PHE A 253 -0.67 1.05 -9.05
CA PHE A 253 -0.36 0.14 -7.97
C PHE A 253 -1.34 -1.04 -7.99
N ILE A 254 -0.81 -2.25 -8.08
CA ILE A 254 -1.57 -3.50 -8.06
C ILE A 254 -1.27 -4.24 -6.76
N HIS A 255 -2.32 -4.55 -5.99
CA HIS A 255 -2.19 -5.26 -4.72
C HIS A 255 -2.81 -6.66 -4.85
N SER A 256 -1.97 -7.68 -4.89
CA SER A 256 -2.36 -9.09 -4.95
C SER A 256 -2.20 -9.74 -3.58
N PHE A 257 -3.17 -10.55 -3.21
CA PHE A 257 -3.25 -11.15 -1.88
C PHE A 257 -3.24 -12.67 -1.94
N GLY A 258 -2.60 -13.29 -0.94
CA GLY A 258 -2.82 -14.68 -0.57
C GLY A 258 -4.01 -14.82 0.39
N ASP A 259 -3.74 -15.08 1.68
CA ASP A 259 -4.77 -15.07 2.73
C ASP A 259 -5.13 -13.62 3.08
N VAL A 260 -6.34 -13.21 2.74
CA VAL A 260 -6.86 -11.87 3.00
C VAL A 260 -8.05 -11.98 3.95
N HIS A 261 -7.97 -11.29 5.10
CA HIS A 261 -8.87 -11.57 6.21
C HIS A 261 -9.28 -10.34 7.02
N ILE A 262 -10.43 -10.47 7.70
CA ILE A 262 -10.91 -9.57 8.74
C ILE A 262 -10.88 -10.37 10.05
N TYR A 263 -10.18 -9.85 11.06
CA TYR A 263 -10.25 -10.41 12.42
C TYR A 263 -11.66 -10.27 13.01
N LYS A 264 -12.14 -11.26 13.75
CA LYS A 264 -13.52 -11.27 14.28
C LYS A 264 -13.79 -10.09 15.23
N ASN A 265 -12.77 -9.60 15.92
CA ASN A 265 -12.86 -8.39 16.78
C ASN A 265 -12.94 -7.08 15.99
N HIS A 266 -12.87 -7.10 14.64
CA HIS A 266 -13.01 -5.92 13.77
C HIS A 266 -14.30 -5.91 12.94
N LEU A 267 -15.21 -6.88 13.11
CA LEU A 267 -16.42 -6.98 12.29
C LEU A 267 -17.33 -5.75 12.42
N GLU A 268 -17.55 -5.24 13.63
CA GLU A 268 -18.36 -4.03 13.87
C GLU A 268 -17.72 -2.80 13.25
N GLN A 269 -16.40 -2.68 13.36
CA GLN A 269 -15.63 -1.57 12.79
C GLN A 269 -15.70 -1.56 11.25
N VAL A 270 -15.61 -2.74 10.64
CA VAL A 270 -15.76 -2.90 9.19
C VAL A 270 -17.18 -2.56 8.74
N GLN A 271 -18.20 -3.03 9.44
CA GLN A 271 -19.59 -2.69 9.17
C GLN A 271 -19.80 -1.17 9.25
N LEU A 272 -19.32 -0.52 10.32
CA LEU A 272 -19.35 0.93 10.45
C LEU A 272 -18.63 1.63 9.29
N GLN A 273 -17.45 1.17 8.90
CA GLN A 273 -16.71 1.75 7.78
C GLN A 273 -17.47 1.66 6.46
N LEU A 274 -18.17 0.57 6.22
CA LEU A 274 -18.96 0.34 5.01
C LEU A 274 -20.21 1.22 4.90
N THR A 275 -20.69 1.82 6.00
CA THR A 275 -21.79 2.80 5.98
C THR A 275 -21.36 4.20 5.54
N ARG A 276 -20.06 4.46 5.44
CA ARG A 276 -19.54 5.81 5.16
C ARG A 276 -19.37 6.05 3.67
N ASP A 277 -19.73 7.24 3.24
CA ASP A 277 -19.58 7.67 1.87
C ASP A 277 -18.11 7.86 1.51
N PHE A 278 -17.78 7.59 0.26
CA PHE A 278 -16.47 7.92 -0.29
C PHE A 278 -16.30 9.43 -0.42
N ARG A 279 -15.06 9.89 -0.22
CA ARG A 279 -14.64 11.25 -0.51
C ARG A 279 -13.57 11.24 -1.57
N LYS A 280 -13.32 12.40 -2.20
CA LYS A 280 -12.28 12.59 -3.22
C LYS A 280 -10.94 12.07 -2.68
N LEU A 281 -10.14 11.42 -3.54
CA LEU A 281 -8.79 11.04 -3.21
C LEU A 281 -7.93 12.29 -2.99
N PRO A 282 -7.01 12.27 -2.01
CA PRO A 282 -6.03 13.32 -1.82
C PRO A 282 -4.97 13.31 -2.92
N THR A 283 -4.16 14.35 -2.95
CA THR A 283 -2.98 14.45 -3.82
C THR A 283 -1.72 14.36 -2.96
N MET A 284 -0.82 13.45 -3.30
CA MET A 284 0.52 13.40 -2.71
C MET A 284 1.47 14.25 -3.55
N LYS A 285 2.06 15.27 -2.93
CA LYS A 285 3.19 15.99 -3.50
C LYS A 285 4.50 15.42 -2.94
N ILE A 286 5.46 15.25 -3.82
CA ILE A 286 6.82 14.82 -3.48
C ILE A 286 7.76 15.94 -3.91
N ASN A 287 8.74 16.27 -3.08
CA ASN A 287 9.75 17.28 -3.39
C ASN A 287 10.49 16.91 -4.70
N PRO A 288 10.32 17.68 -5.78
CA PRO A 288 10.89 17.33 -7.09
C PRO A 288 12.43 17.45 -7.15
N SER A 289 13.06 18.06 -6.14
CA SER A 289 14.50 18.21 -6.09
C SER A 289 15.23 16.93 -5.68
N VAL A 290 14.51 15.96 -5.08
CA VAL A 290 15.09 14.69 -4.66
C VAL A 290 15.17 13.74 -5.86
N ASN A 291 16.39 13.32 -6.21
CA ASN A 291 16.69 12.47 -7.36
C ASN A 291 17.37 11.13 -7.03
N ASN A 292 17.56 10.85 -5.74
CA ASN A 292 18.04 9.57 -5.23
C ASN A 292 17.04 9.06 -4.17
N ILE A 293 16.61 7.79 -4.32
CA ILE A 293 15.58 7.18 -3.49
C ILE A 293 15.94 7.16 -2.00
N PHE A 294 17.22 7.16 -1.66
CA PHE A 294 17.73 7.06 -0.30
C PHE A 294 17.89 8.41 0.40
N ASP A 295 17.73 9.52 -0.33
CA ASP A 295 17.88 10.88 0.19
C ASP A 295 16.55 11.48 0.68
N PHE A 296 15.43 10.82 0.41
CA PHE A 296 14.12 11.27 0.90
C PHE A 296 14.06 11.32 2.43
N THR A 297 13.47 12.40 2.91
CA THR A 297 13.13 12.64 4.32
C THR A 297 11.61 12.80 4.47
N PHE A 298 11.13 12.84 5.71
CA PHE A 298 9.70 13.04 5.97
C PHE A 298 9.15 14.34 5.38
N ASP A 299 9.96 15.42 5.39
CA ASP A 299 9.57 16.75 4.95
C ASP A 299 9.46 16.90 3.42
N ASP A 300 9.87 15.88 2.66
CA ASP A 300 9.75 15.84 1.20
C ASP A 300 8.35 15.43 0.72
N PHE A 301 7.41 15.14 1.64
CA PHE A 301 6.07 14.66 1.32
C PHE A 301 5.00 15.58 1.90
N GLU A 302 4.08 16.03 1.03
CA GLU A 302 2.92 16.84 1.42
C GLU A 302 1.62 16.20 0.89
N LEU A 303 0.71 15.83 1.80
CA LEU A 303 -0.61 15.32 1.43
C LEU A 303 -1.63 16.46 1.39
N LEU A 304 -2.14 16.77 0.21
CA LEU A 304 -3.14 17.80 -0.02
C LEU A 304 -4.55 17.21 -0.11
N ASP A 305 -5.53 17.98 0.34
CA ASP A 305 -6.96 17.68 0.21
C ASP A 305 -7.39 16.38 0.88
N TYR A 306 -6.68 15.89 1.91
CA TYR A 306 -7.08 14.71 2.64
C TYR A 306 -8.18 15.03 3.65
N ASP A 307 -9.43 14.75 3.26
CA ASP A 307 -10.64 14.94 4.08
C ASP A 307 -11.28 13.59 4.43
N PRO A 308 -10.73 12.81 5.37
CA PRO A 308 -11.28 11.52 5.73
C PRO A 308 -12.43 11.64 6.75
N HIS A 309 -13.27 10.60 6.82
CA HIS A 309 -14.11 10.37 7.98
C HIS A 309 -13.26 10.13 9.24
N PRO A 310 -13.82 10.31 10.45
CA PRO A 310 -13.11 10.09 11.69
C PRO A 310 -12.46 8.70 11.78
N LEU A 311 -11.38 8.59 12.55
CA LEU A 311 -10.71 7.33 12.85
C LEU A 311 -11.71 6.29 13.41
N ILE A 312 -11.58 5.06 12.97
CA ILE A 312 -12.19 3.89 13.61
C ILE A 312 -11.05 3.09 14.26
N ARG A 313 -11.10 2.96 15.57
CA ARG A 313 -10.09 2.21 16.33
C ARG A 313 -10.34 0.70 16.22
N GLY A 314 -9.28 -0.09 16.11
CA GLY A 314 -9.28 -1.54 16.23
C GLY A 314 -8.14 -2.00 17.13
N ALA A 315 -8.35 -3.06 17.89
CA ALA A 315 -7.29 -3.68 18.68
C ALA A 315 -6.40 -4.52 17.76
N VAL A 316 -5.09 -4.43 17.93
CA VAL A 316 -4.15 -5.30 17.20
C VAL A 316 -4.27 -6.72 17.75
N ALA A 317 -4.37 -7.71 16.90
CA ALA A 317 -4.30 -9.11 17.27
C ALA A 317 -2.82 -9.54 17.35
N VAL A 318 -2.32 -9.86 18.55
CA VAL A 318 -0.92 -10.21 18.86
C VAL A 318 -0.79 -11.64 19.36
#